data_cd6d31da161b3c885c9f575dd4dcfe03
#
_entry.id   cd6d31da161b3c885c9f575dd4dcfe03
#
_cell.length_a   1.000
_cell.length_b   1.000
_cell.length_c   1.000
_cell.angle_alpha   90.00
_cell.angle_beta   90.00
_cell.angle_gamma   90.00
#
_symmetry.space_group_name_H-M   'P 1'
#
loop_
_entity.id
_entity.type
_entity.pdbx_description
1 polymer ?
#
loop_
_entity_poly.entity_id
_entity_poly.type
_entity_poly.pdbx_seq_one_letter_code
_entity_poly.pdbx_strand_id
1 'polypeptide(L)'
;MIATDIHLLGGGYEADISSQKGGICFRLVHMPTGADLLRTPRDEEHWKENVYLFGNPPLFPPNRIVGGTFDFNGNTYTLPLNEPATGCHIHGALWNLPFTVDSLESNRVKLVYRAKANEYIGFPHAFTFVREYRLDAEGLTETDTVTNDSSEPMPFMLAYHTTFNLPFLKGGRREDLRFSLPVGREEMRTELFIPTGVFRAPETREREMQNGAYVPFGKHLSAFYECAGEMLLTDTASGISISYVGDEQYPYRMLFQTSSGEFFVCEPQTCAIDCFHLEGNPLDYGLIVLNPAEVREFKTRISVKY
;
A
#
# COMPACT_ATOMS: atom_id res chain seq x y z
N MET A 1 0.09 -6.03 -22.63
CA MET A 1 0.15 -6.28 -21.17
C MET A 1 1.36 -5.55 -20.61
N ILE A 2 1.32 -5.12 -19.36
CA ILE A 2 2.51 -4.58 -18.68
C ILE A 2 3.58 -5.67 -18.59
N ALA A 3 4.85 -5.29 -18.72
CA ALA A 3 5.94 -6.26 -18.64
C ALA A 3 6.12 -6.73 -17.18
N THR A 4 5.83 -8.01 -16.95
CA THR A 4 6.19 -8.75 -15.74
C THR A 4 7.26 -9.77 -16.12
N ASP A 5 8.23 -9.93 -15.26
CA ASP A 5 9.40 -10.81 -15.49
C ASP A 5 9.45 -11.99 -14.50
N ILE A 6 8.50 -12.02 -13.55
CA ILE A 6 8.41 -13.07 -12.53
C ILE A 6 6.97 -13.58 -12.50
N HIS A 7 6.86 -14.91 -12.56
CA HIS A 7 5.59 -15.63 -12.47
C HIS A 7 5.67 -16.66 -11.35
N LEU A 8 4.76 -16.58 -10.38
CA LEU A 8 4.68 -17.49 -9.24
C LEU A 8 3.40 -18.33 -9.31
N LEU A 9 3.51 -19.59 -8.90
CA LEU A 9 2.41 -20.54 -8.77
C LEU A 9 2.53 -21.28 -7.43
N GLY A 10 1.47 -21.30 -6.63
CA GLY A 10 1.45 -22.01 -5.35
C GLY A 10 0.13 -21.92 -4.63
N GLY A 11 -0.25 -22.94 -3.88
CA GLY A 11 -1.43 -22.95 -2.99
C GLY A 11 -2.78 -22.68 -3.66
N GLY A 12 -2.88 -22.84 -4.97
CA GLY A 12 -4.09 -22.48 -5.72
C GLY A 12 -4.08 -21.02 -6.20
N TYR A 13 -2.98 -20.31 -6.08
CA TYR A 13 -2.80 -18.93 -6.55
C TYR A 13 -1.77 -18.82 -7.67
N GLU A 14 -1.94 -17.79 -8.48
CA GLU A 14 -1.05 -17.36 -9.54
C GLU A 14 -0.76 -15.86 -9.37
N ALA A 15 0.50 -15.44 -9.47
CA ALA A 15 0.91 -14.04 -9.35
C ALA A 15 1.92 -13.65 -10.41
N ASP A 16 1.76 -12.44 -10.98
CA ASP A 16 2.70 -11.81 -11.91
C ASP A 16 3.31 -10.56 -11.29
N ILE A 17 4.65 -10.53 -11.20
CA ILE A 17 5.42 -9.50 -10.51
C ILE A 17 6.41 -8.85 -11.48
N SER A 18 6.67 -7.56 -11.33
CA SER A 18 7.71 -6.86 -12.08
C SER A 18 8.86 -6.47 -11.16
N SER A 19 10.03 -7.06 -11.37
CA SER A 19 11.26 -6.63 -10.68
C SER A 19 11.69 -5.21 -11.11
N GLN A 20 11.30 -4.77 -12.30
CA GLN A 20 11.70 -3.49 -12.88
C GLN A 20 10.86 -2.30 -12.39
N LYS A 21 9.76 -2.55 -11.67
CA LYS A 21 8.81 -1.56 -11.19
C LYS A 21 8.52 -1.80 -9.71
N GLY A 22 9.44 -1.41 -8.81
CA GLY A 22 9.25 -1.49 -7.36
C GLY A 22 8.98 -2.89 -6.80
N GLY A 23 9.22 -3.95 -7.58
CA GLY A 23 8.80 -5.29 -7.21
C GLY A 23 7.28 -5.46 -7.12
N ILE A 24 6.48 -4.68 -7.86
CA ILE A 24 5.02 -4.70 -7.79
C ILE A 24 4.46 -6.05 -8.25
N CYS A 25 3.60 -6.65 -7.44
CA CYS A 25 2.69 -7.71 -7.88
C CYS A 25 1.51 -7.06 -8.61
N PHE A 26 1.52 -7.12 -9.95
CA PHE A 26 0.47 -6.53 -10.77
C PHE A 26 -0.78 -7.38 -10.91
N ARG A 27 -0.65 -8.69 -10.79
CA ARG A 27 -1.76 -9.63 -10.92
C ARG A 27 -1.69 -10.68 -9.83
N LEU A 28 -2.83 -11.00 -9.25
CA LEU A 28 -3.01 -12.08 -8.28
C LEU A 28 -4.36 -12.74 -8.55
N VAL A 29 -4.35 -14.02 -8.90
CA VAL A 29 -5.55 -14.80 -9.18
C VAL A 29 -5.65 -15.98 -8.23
N HIS A 30 -6.83 -16.21 -7.68
CA HIS A 30 -7.16 -17.45 -7.00
C HIS A 30 -7.83 -18.41 -7.98
N MET A 31 -7.09 -19.41 -8.45
CA MET A 31 -7.49 -20.32 -9.53
C MET A 31 -8.75 -21.12 -9.23
N PRO A 32 -8.96 -21.67 -8.00
CA PRO A 32 -10.17 -22.45 -7.72
C PRO A 32 -11.48 -21.68 -7.86
N THR A 33 -11.49 -20.37 -7.55
CA THR A 33 -12.71 -19.53 -7.66
C THR A 33 -12.72 -18.70 -8.93
N GLY A 34 -11.58 -18.56 -9.61
CA GLY A 34 -11.40 -17.64 -10.74
C GLY A 34 -11.41 -16.17 -10.33
N ALA A 35 -11.22 -15.86 -9.03
CA ALA A 35 -11.14 -14.48 -8.54
C ALA A 35 -9.85 -13.82 -9.00
N ASP A 36 -9.96 -12.69 -9.71
CA ASP A 36 -8.87 -11.83 -10.13
C ASP A 36 -8.80 -10.64 -9.16
N LEU A 37 -7.85 -10.70 -8.23
CA LEU A 37 -7.86 -9.91 -7.01
C LEU A 37 -7.32 -8.49 -7.23
N LEU A 38 -6.15 -8.38 -7.87
CA LEU A 38 -5.46 -7.10 -8.04
C LEU A 38 -5.76 -6.46 -9.40
N ARG A 39 -5.92 -5.16 -9.40
CA ARG A 39 -6.09 -4.40 -10.64
C ARG A 39 -4.83 -4.44 -11.47
N THR A 40 -4.91 -5.08 -12.65
CA THR A 40 -3.81 -5.22 -13.59
C THR A 40 -3.94 -4.20 -14.71
N PRO A 41 -2.90 -3.43 -15.09
CA PRO A 41 -2.98 -2.55 -16.23
C PRO A 41 -3.01 -3.35 -17.54
N ARG A 42 -3.77 -2.87 -18.53
CA ARG A 42 -3.89 -3.51 -19.85
C ARG A 42 -2.56 -3.52 -20.61
N ASP A 43 -1.82 -2.43 -20.46
CA ASP A 43 -0.54 -2.18 -21.12
C ASP A 43 0.23 -1.07 -20.40
N GLU A 44 1.39 -0.70 -20.91
CA GLU A 44 2.27 0.32 -20.35
C GLU A 44 1.63 1.73 -20.38
N GLU A 45 0.84 2.06 -21.42
CA GLU A 45 0.18 3.36 -21.52
C GLU A 45 -0.93 3.49 -20.48
N HIS A 46 -1.74 2.45 -20.28
CA HIS A 46 -2.75 2.41 -19.21
C HIS A 46 -2.14 2.52 -17.80
N TRP A 47 -0.95 1.90 -17.60
CA TRP A 47 -0.23 2.07 -16.33
C TRP A 47 0.21 3.52 -16.10
N LYS A 48 0.70 4.20 -17.13
CA LYS A 48 1.15 5.61 -17.06
C LYS A 48 0.02 6.60 -16.79
N GLU A 49 -1.24 6.27 -17.06
CA GLU A 49 -2.38 7.13 -16.75
C GLU A 49 -2.48 7.42 -15.24
N ASN A 50 -2.20 6.42 -14.41
CA ASN A 50 -2.01 6.57 -12.96
C ASN A 50 -1.24 5.38 -12.38
N VAL A 51 0.05 5.58 -12.21
CA VAL A 51 1.02 4.54 -11.84
C VAL A 51 0.77 3.88 -10.48
N TYR A 52 -0.02 4.51 -9.62
CA TYR A 52 -0.32 3.99 -8.28
C TYR A 52 -1.56 3.07 -8.25
N LEU A 53 -2.45 3.15 -9.25
CA LEU A 53 -3.73 2.46 -9.25
C LEU A 53 -3.70 1.03 -9.81
N PHE A 54 -2.55 0.34 -9.70
CA PHE A 54 -2.39 -1.02 -10.20
C PHE A 54 -1.49 -1.84 -9.29
N GLY A 55 -1.92 -3.07 -8.97
CA GLY A 55 -1.16 -3.97 -8.12
C GLY A 55 -1.03 -3.47 -6.68
N ASN A 56 0.17 -3.67 -6.11
CA ASN A 56 0.53 -3.28 -4.74
C ASN A 56 1.85 -2.48 -4.68
N PRO A 57 1.96 -1.30 -5.31
CA PRO A 57 3.20 -0.52 -5.30
C PRO A 57 3.62 -0.14 -3.88
N PRO A 58 4.92 -0.32 -3.53
CA PRO A 58 5.47 0.12 -2.26
C PRO A 58 5.70 1.63 -2.27
N LEU A 59 5.32 2.30 -1.20
CA LEU A 59 5.44 3.75 -1.05
C LEU A 59 6.41 4.08 0.09
N PHE A 60 7.49 4.80 -0.24
CA PHE A 60 8.45 5.31 0.73
C PHE A 60 8.99 6.67 0.29
N PRO A 61 8.69 7.76 1.02
CA PRO A 61 7.64 7.90 2.04
C PRO A 61 6.25 7.76 1.44
N PRO A 62 5.25 7.29 2.21
CA PRO A 62 3.88 7.17 1.73
C PRO A 62 3.16 8.52 1.77
N ASN A 63 2.08 8.61 1.02
CA ASN A 63 1.17 9.75 1.01
C ASN A 63 1.88 11.09 0.80
N ARG A 64 1.34 12.19 1.32
CA ARG A 64 1.86 13.54 1.10
C ARG A 64 2.85 13.98 2.18
N ILE A 65 3.84 14.77 1.77
CA ILE A 65 4.70 15.59 2.63
C ILE A 65 4.58 17.02 2.12
N VAL A 66 4.01 17.89 2.95
CA VAL A 66 3.76 19.30 2.61
C VAL A 66 5.09 20.04 2.38
N GLY A 67 5.16 20.82 1.31
CA GLY A 67 6.40 21.51 0.92
C GLY A 67 7.53 20.57 0.47
N GLY A 68 7.32 19.24 0.51
CA GLY A 68 8.35 18.23 0.20
C GLY A 68 9.52 18.23 1.18
N THR A 69 9.41 18.86 2.35
CA THR A 69 10.50 18.97 3.32
C THR A 69 10.05 18.56 4.71
N PHE A 70 10.96 18.02 5.50
CA PHE A 70 10.77 17.78 6.93
C PHE A 70 12.12 17.74 7.64
N ASP A 71 12.11 18.01 8.95
CA ASP A 71 13.28 17.93 9.80
C ASP A 71 13.26 16.67 10.66
N PHE A 72 14.40 15.99 10.77
CA PHE A 72 14.59 14.85 11.66
C PHE A 72 16.03 14.78 12.16
N ASN A 73 16.23 14.67 13.48
CA ASN A 73 17.56 14.59 14.13
C ASN A 73 18.54 15.68 13.67
N GLY A 74 18.07 16.93 13.48
CA GLY A 74 18.90 18.07 13.06
C GLY A 74 19.26 18.09 11.57
N ASN A 75 18.75 17.16 10.78
CA ASN A 75 18.88 17.13 9.33
C ASN A 75 17.57 17.54 8.67
N THR A 76 17.65 18.34 7.60
CA THR A 76 16.51 18.65 6.74
C THR A 76 16.49 17.71 5.54
N TYR A 77 15.38 17.02 5.36
CA TYR A 77 15.09 16.16 4.20
C TYR A 77 14.34 16.96 3.16
N THR A 78 14.73 16.86 1.90
CA THR A 78 14.12 17.60 0.80
C THR A 78 13.79 16.67 -0.35
N LEU A 79 12.49 16.52 -0.61
CA LEU A 79 11.95 15.72 -1.70
C LEU A 79 11.41 16.65 -2.80
N PRO A 80 11.46 16.26 -4.08
CA PRO A 80 10.89 17.07 -5.15
C PRO A 80 9.38 17.16 -5.01
N LEU A 81 8.80 18.32 -5.32
CA LEU A 81 7.36 18.53 -5.41
C LEU A 81 6.83 17.84 -6.67
N ASN A 82 6.36 16.60 -6.55
CA ASN A 82 5.81 15.82 -7.66
C ASN A 82 4.28 15.91 -7.76
N GLU A 83 3.62 16.59 -6.82
CA GLU A 83 2.21 16.98 -6.84
C GLU A 83 2.06 18.50 -6.70
N PRO A 84 2.40 19.29 -7.76
CA PRO A 84 2.49 20.75 -7.65
C PRO A 84 1.14 21.42 -7.34
N ALA A 85 0.02 20.82 -7.69
CA ALA A 85 -1.32 21.35 -7.39
C ALA A 85 -1.61 21.45 -5.88
N THR A 86 -0.99 20.59 -5.07
CA THR A 86 -1.14 20.60 -3.60
C THR A 86 0.08 21.19 -2.90
N GLY A 87 1.17 21.45 -3.62
CA GLY A 87 2.45 21.88 -3.05
C GLY A 87 3.15 20.77 -2.27
N CYS A 88 2.89 19.50 -2.59
CA CYS A 88 3.38 18.35 -1.85
C CYS A 88 4.36 17.48 -2.67
N HIS A 89 5.17 16.74 -1.96
CA HIS A 89 5.69 15.47 -2.44
C HIS A 89 4.68 14.37 -2.13
N ILE A 90 4.48 13.40 -3.04
CA ILE A 90 3.59 12.26 -2.81
C ILE A 90 4.26 10.94 -3.19
N HIS A 91 4.09 9.91 -2.37
CA HIS A 91 4.35 8.48 -2.62
C HIS A 91 5.80 8.06 -2.87
N GLY A 92 6.79 8.92 -2.66
CA GLY A 92 8.20 8.57 -2.83
C GLY A 92 8.57 8.07 -4.21
N ALA A 93 9.58 7.21 -4.29
CA ALA A 93 10.10 6.70 -5.56
C ALA A 93 10.22 5.16 -5.61
N LEU A 94 10.06 4.46 -4.49
CA LEU A 94 10.36 3.03 -4.38
C LEU A 94 9.57 2.16 -5.38
N TRP A 95 8.31 2.55 -5.65
CA TRP A 95 7.41 1.91 -6.61
C TRP A 95 7.92 1.84 -8.06
N ASN A 96 8.89 2.70 -8.42
CA ASN A 96 9.41 2.79 -9.80
C ASN A 96 10.90 2.41 -9.92
N LEU A 97 11.50 1.89 -8.86
CA LEU A 97 12.89 1.50 -8.87
C LEU A 97 13.06 0.02 -9.25
N PRO A 98 14.11 -0.34 -9.99
CA PRO A 98 14.40 -1.73 -10.29
C PRO A 98 14.95 -2.44 -9.06
N PHE A 99 14.45 -3.65 -8.81
CA PHE A 99 14.94 -4.58 -7.81
C PHE A 99 15.71 -5.72 -8.47
N THR A 100 16.76 -6.18 -7.83
CA THR A 100 17.50 -7.37 -8.26
C THR A 100 16.81 -8.61 -7.72
N VAL A 101 16.62 -9.63 -8.54
CA VAL A 101 16.15 -10.95 -8.10
C VAL A 101 17.29 -11.64 -7.34
N ASP A 102 17.10 -11.85 -6.04
CA ASP A 102 18.06 -12.55 -5.17
C ASP A 102 17.84 -14.06 -5.21
N SER A 103 16.57 -14.49 -5.15
CA SER A 103 16.18 -15.90 -5.32
C SER A 103 14.81 -16.00 -5.96
N LEU A 104 14.59 -17.08 -6.70
CA LEU A 104 13.33 -17.38 -7.38
C LEU A 104 13.04 -18.87 -7.33
N GLU A 105 11.89 -19.23 -6.78
CA GLU A 105 11.30 -20.56 -6.73
C GLU A 105 9.93 -20.53 -7.42
N SER A 106 9.27 -21.68 -7.60
CA SER A 106 7.96 -21.72 -8.25
C SER A 106 6.88 -20.89 -7.55
N ASN A 107 6.96 -20.77 -6.22
CA ASN A 107 5.95 -20.12 -5.39
C ASN A 107 6.53 -19.00 -4.50
N ARG A 108 7.78 -18.63 -4.69
CA ARG A 108 8.47 -17.63 -3.88
C ARG A 108 9.49 -16.85 -4.70
N VAL A 109 9.57 -15.55 -4.45
CA VAL A 109 10.63 -14.70 -4.98
C VAL A 109 11.13 -13.75 -3.90
N LYS A 110 12.42 -13.49 -3.91
CA LYS A 110 13.05 -12.46 -3.09
C LYS A 110 13.73 -11.45 -3.99
N LEU A 111 13.36 -10.19 -3.78
CA LEU A 111 13.80 -9.03 -4.55
C LEU A 111 14.54 -8.08 -3.62
N VAL A 112 15.62 -7.47 -4.10
CA VAL A 112 16.49 -6.60 -3.30
C VAL A 112 16.74 -5.28 -4.01
N TYR A 113 16.51 -4.18 -3.32
CA TYR A 113 16.97 -2.85 -3.69
C TYR A 113 17.99 -2.36 -2.65
N ARG A 114 19.11 -1.77 -3.11
CA ARG A 114 20.12 -1.17 -2.24
C ARG A 114 20.37 0.26 -2.65
N ALA A 115 20.08 1.18 -1.76
CA ALA A 115 20.39 2.60 -1.91
C ALA A 115 21.74 2.88 -1.26
N LYS A 116 22.67 3.50 -1.99
CA LYS A 116 23.85 4.13 -1.40
C LYS A 116 23.47 5.44 -0.73
N ALA A 117 24.36 5.98 0.09
CA ALA A 117 24.15 7.30 0.67
C ALA A 117 23.87 8.36 -0.43
N ASN A 118 22.82 9.16 -0.24
CA ASN A 118 22.33 10.19 -1.16
C ASN A 118 21.82 9.68 -2.54
N GLU A 119 21.58 8.38 -2.69
CA GLU A 119 21.05 7.82 -3.94
C GLU A 119 19.52 7.82 -3.98
N TYR A 120 18.89 7.52 -2.84
CA TYR A 120 17.44 7.55 -2.76
C TYR A 120 16.91 8.97 -2.61
N ILE A 121 15.87 9.28 -3.36
CA ILE A 121 15.29 10.62 -3.48
C ILE A 121 15.00 11.26 -2.11
N GLY A 122 15.67 12.37 -1.81
CA GLY A 122 15.47 13.15 -0.58
C GLY A 122 15.99 12.52 0.71
N PHE A 123 16.61 11.32 0.65
CA PHE A 123 17.16 10.64 1.82
C PHE A 123 18.69 10.50 1.72
N PRO A 124 19.44 10.97 2.72
CA PRO A 124 20.91 10.85 2.72
C PRO A 124 21.41 9.46 3.11
N HIS A 125 20.54 8.60 3.62
CA HIS A 125 20.88 7.31 4.18
C HIS A 125 21.15 6.25 3.12
N ALA A 126 22.15 5.39 3.38
CA ALA A 126 22.25 4.10 2.71
C ALA A 126 21.29 3.12 3.40
N PHE A 127 20.56 2.32 2.63
CA PHE A 127 19.68 1.29 3.15
C PHE A 127 19.48 0.15 2.16
N THR A 128 19.17 -1.02 2.69
CA THR A 128 18.72 -2.18 1.91
C THR A 128 17.24 -2.41 2.14
N PHE A 129 16.49 -2.55 1.05
CA PHE A 129 15.07 -2.91 1.08
C PHE A 129 14.88 -4.24 0.35
N VAL A 130 14.31 -5.22 1.04
CA VAL A 130 14.06 -6.57 0.52
C VAL A 130 12.56 -6.77 0.46
N ARG A 131 12.04 -7.22 -0.69
CA ARG A 131 10.66 -7.68 -0.85
C ARG A 131 10.65 -9.17 -1.09
N GLU A 132 9.91 -9.89 -0.30
CA GLU A 132 9.68 -11.31 -0.49
C GLU A 132 8.21 -11.58 -0.69
N TYR A 133 7.89 -12.28 -1.78
CA TYR A 133 6.56 -12.81 -2.04
C TYR A 133 6.56 -14.32 -1.93
N ARG A 134 5.56 -14.86 -1.26
CA ARG A 134 5.32 -16.30 -1.14
C ARG A 134 3.86 -16.61 -1.37
N LEU A 135 3.59 -17.58 -2.26
CA LEU A 135 2.27 -18.18 -2.49
C LEU A 135 2.16 -19.51 -1.77
N ASP A 136 1.10 -19.68 -1.00
CA ASP A 136 0.70 -20.96 -0.40
C ASP A 136 -0.84 -21.02 -0.29
N ALA A 137 -1.38 -22.05 0.39
CA ALA A 137 -2.83 -22.22 0.55
C ALA A 137 -3.49 -21.07 1.35
N GLU A 138 -2.71 -20.32 2.13
CA GLU A 138 -3.17 -19.16 2.90
C GLU A 138 -3.19 -17.87 2.08
N GLY A 139 -2.72 -17.87 0.83
CA GLY A 139 -2.70 -16.74 -0.08
C GLY A 139 -1.32 -16.22 -0.46
N LEU A 140 -1.26 -14.96 -0.89
CA LEU A 140 -0.02 -14.23 -1.13
C LEU A 140 0.41 -13.55 0.16
N THR A 141 1.51 -14.01 0.73
CA THR A 141 2.22 -13.30 1.80
C THR A 141 3.32 -12.45 1.19
N GLU A 142 3.33 -11.18 1.52
CA GLU A 142 4.39 -10.24 1.25
C GLU A 142 5.12 -9.93 2.55
N THR A 143 6.44 -10.07 2.54
CA THR A 143 7.32 -9.74 3.66
C THR A 143 8.37 -8.77 3.16
N ASP A 144 8.30 -7.52 3.62
CA ASP A 144 9.29 -6.51 3.29
C ASP A 144 10.22 -6.29 4.49
N THR A 145 11.53 -6.24 4.23
CA THR A 145 12.55 -6.02 5.26
C THR A 145 13.37 -4.80 4.88
N VAL A 146 13.53 -3.87 5.80
CA VAL A 146 14.42 -2.73 5.65
C VAL A 146 15.57 -2.81 6.62
N THR A 147 16.77 -2.50 6.13
CA THR A 147 17.99 -2.38 6.94
C THR A 147 18.54 -0.97 6.78
N ASN A 148 18.80 -0.27 7.89
CA ASN A 148 19.52 0.98 7.86
C ASN A 148 21.04 0.67 7.75
N ASP A 149 21.61 0.85 6.57
CA ASP A 149 23.05 0.59 6.30
C ASP A 149 23.91 1.87 6.55
N SER A 150 23.30 2.95 7.05
CA SER A 150 24.03 4.19 7.40
C SER A 150 24.48 4.20 8.85
N SER A 151 25.36 5.16 9.19
CA SER A 151 25.86 5.37 10.55
C SER A 151 24.94 6.22 11.44
N GLU A 152 23.87 6.76 10.87
CA GLU A 152 22.93 7.67 11.54
C GLU A 152 21.54 7.04 11.62
N PRO A 153 20.72 7.38 12.65
CA PRO A 153 19.32 6.97 12.70
C PRO A 153 18.55 7.48 11.48
N MET A 154 17.79 6.59 10.83
CA MET A 154 17.02 6.88 9.63
C MET A 154 15.51 6.94 9.93
N PRO A 155 14.78 8.02 9.56
CA PRO A 155 13.33 8.03 9.62
C PRO A 155 12.78 7.11 8.52
N PHE A 156 11.81 6.26 8.88
CA PHE A 156 11.23 5.31 7.95
C PHE A 156 9.70 5.26 8.07
N MET A 157 9.04 5.20 6.94
CA MET A 157 7.60 5.04 6.80
C MET A 157 7.30 4.24 5.56
N LEU A 158 6.32 3.34 5.64
CA LEU A 158 5.97 2.43 4.54
C LEU A 158 4.47 2.34 4.36
N ALA A 159 4.05 2.24 3.11
CA ALA A 159 2.70 1.85 2.73
C ALA A 159 2.69 1.07 1.42
N TYR A 160 1.54 0.47 1.11
CA TYR A 160 1.27 -0.14 -0.20
C TYR A 160 -0.03 0.41 -0.77
N HIS A 161 0.03 0.92 -1.99
CA HIS A 161 -1.16 1.39 -2.70
C HIS A 161 -1.91 0.21 -3.35
N THR A 162 -2.36 -0.73 -2.51
CA THR A 162 -2.96 -1.98 -2.99
C THR A 162 -4.33 -1.74 -3.60
N THR A 163 -4.45 -2.06 -4.89
CA THR A 163 -5.64 -1.79 -5.69
C THR A 163 -6.32 -3.09 -6.12
N PHE A 164 -7.56 -3.28 -5.66
CA PHE A 164 -8.38 -4.46 -5.93
C PHE A 164 -9.35 -4.21 -7.08
N ASN A 165 -9.62 -5.24 -7.89
CA ASN A 165 -10.62 -5.22 -8.94
C ASN A 165 -12.05 -5.14 -8.37
N LEU A 166 -12.94 -4.37 -9.02
CA LEU A 166 -14.37 -4.38 -8.75
C LEU A 166 -15.16 -4.53 -10.07
N PRO A 167 -15.90 -5.63 -10.25
CA PRO A 167 -15.91 -6.85 -9.44
C PRO A 167 -14.63 -7.67 -9.63
N PHE A 168 -14.25 -8.48 -8.65
CA PHE A 168 -13.10 -9.38 -8.68
C PHE A 168 -13.43 -10.78 -9.22
N LEU A 169 -14.71 -11.11 -9.38
CA LEU A 169 -15.18 -12.36 -9.98
C LEU A 169 -15.67 -12.10 -11.40
N LYS A 170 -15.33 -12.99 -12.32
CA LYS A 170 -15.84 -12.93 -13.70
C LYS A 170 -17.37 -13.10 -13.70
N GLY A 171 -18.09 -12.10 -14.23
CA GLY A 171 -19.54 -12.05 -14.23
C GLY A 171 -20.17 -11.59 -12.91
N GLY A 172 -19.36 -11.28 -11.91
CA GLY A 172 -19.82 -10.64 -10.68
C GLY A 172 -20.39 -9.24 -10.93
N ARG A 173 -21.21 -8.75 -10.00
CA ARG A 173 -21.86 -7.45 -10.07
C ARG A 173 -21.36 -6.56 -8.94
N ARG A 174 -21.14 -5.29 -9.22
CA ARG A 174 -20.69 -4.31 -8.22
C ARG A 174 -21.71 -4.11 -7.09
N GLU A 175 -23.00 -4.24 -7.40
CA GLU A 175 -24.10 -4.11 -6.46
C GLU A 175 -24.09 -5.19 -5.37
N ASP A 176 -23.50 -6.34 -5.68
CA ASP A 176 -23.39 -7.48 -4.76
C ASP A 176 -22.15 -7.37 -3.86
N LEU A 177 -21.29 -6.36 -4.08
CA LEU A 177 -20.09 -6.19 -3.27
C LEU A 177 -20.40 -5.51 -1.93
N ARG A 178 -19.75 -5.99 -0.89
CA ARG A 178 -19.74 -5.39 0.45
C ARG A 178 -18.30 -5.28 0.95
N PHE A 179 -18.03 -4.18 1.62
CA PHE A 179 -16.72 -3.91 2.19
C PHE A 179 -16.82 -3.83 3.72
N SER A 180 -15.86 -4.45 4.38
CA SER A 180 -15.72 -4.43 5.84
C SER A 180 -14.28 -4.13 6.24
N LEU A 181 -14.13 -3.22 7.19
CA LEU A 181 -12.84 -2.90 7.81
C LEU A 181 -13.15 -2.25 9.18
N PRO A 182 -12.46 -2.63 10.27
CA PRO A 182 -12.66 -2.04 11.60
C PRO A 182 -12.00 -0.66 11.72
N VAL A 183 -12.45 0.30 10.90
CA VAL A 183 -11.94 1.67 10.88
C VAL A 183 -12.23 2.38 12.22
N GLY A 184 -11.23 3.12 12.72
CA GLY A 184 -11.33 4.00 13.87
C GLY A 184 -11.60 5.45 13.48
N ARG A 185 -10.87 6.38 14.10
CA ARG A 185 -10.98 7.81 13.80
C ARG A 185 -10.46 8.13 12.41
N GLU A 186 -11.13 9.05 11.72
CA GLU A 186 -10.69 9.59 10.43
C GLU A 186 -9.78 10.80 10.65
N GLU A 187 -8.60 10.82 10.02
CA GLU A 187 -7.77 12.01 9.93
C GLU A 187 -8.40 12.99 8.95
N MET A 188 -8.82 14.14 9.46
CA MET A 188 -9.47 15.17 8.66
C MET A 188 -8.45 15.92 7.81
N ARG A 189 -8.81 16.17 6.55
CA ARG A 189 -7.94 16.83 5.57
C ARG A 189 -8.65 18.02 4.93
N THR A 190 -7.87 18.96 4.46
CA THR A 190 -8.35 20.09 3.63
C THR A 190 -8.84 19.61 2.26
N GLU A 191 -9.40 20.50 1.46
CA GLU A 191 -9.76 20.22 0.05
C GLU A 191 -8.54 19.84 -0.82
N LEU A 192 -7.34 20.22 -0.41
CA LEU A 192 -6.07 19.83 -1.02
C LEU A 192 -5.48 18.52 -0.42
N PHE A 193 -6.28 17.79 0.35
CA PHE A 193 -5.89 16.53 1.00
C PHE A 193 -4.75 16.65 2.02
N ILE A 194 -4.49 17.86 2.53
CA ILE A 194 -3.49 18.13 3.56
C ILE A 194 -4.11 17.85 4.94
N PRO A 195 -3.44 17.10 5.82
CA PRO A 195 -3.97 16.80 7.15
C PRO A 195 -4.14 18.06 7.99
N THR A 196 -5.17 18.09 8.83
CA THR A 196 -5.49 19.22 9.73
C THR A 196 -5.05 18.98 11.17
N GLY A 197 -4.52 17.79 11.47
CA GLY A 197 -4.24 17.36 12.85
C GLY A 197 -5.49 16.93 13.63
N VAL A 198 -6.68 17.04 13.05
CA VAL A 198 -7.95 16.67 13.69
C VAL A 198 -8.31 15.25 13.30
N PHE A 199 -8.62 14.42 14.30
CA PHE A 199 -9.13 13.07 14.14
C PHE A 199 -10.60 13.01 14.57
N ARG A 200 -11.49 12.68 13.63
CA ARG A 200 -12.95 12.62 13.81
C ARG A 200 -13.41 11.21 14.19
N ALA A 201 -14.29 11.10 15.16
CA ALA A 201 -14.89 9.81 15.54
C ALA A 201 -15.73 9.20 14.38
N PRO A 202 -15.87 7.86 14.34
CA PRO A 202 -16.67 7.16 13.32
C PRO A 202 -18.12 7.62 13.28
N GLU A 203 -18.62 7.90 12.06
CA GLU A 203 -20.01 8.25 11.76
C GLU A 203 -20.72 7.12 10.98
N THR A 204 -21.76 7.43 10.23
CA THR A 204 -22.59 6.44 9.51
C THR A 204 -21.76 5.62 8.52
N ARG A 205 -20.93 6.27 7.69
CA ARG A 205 -20.09 5.58 6.70
C ARG A 205 -19.11 4.60 7.36
N GLU A 206 -18.44 5.03 8.41
CA GLU A 206 -17.49 4.22 9.14
C GLU A 206 -18.16 3.05 9.84
N ARG A 207 -19.36 3.25 10.39
CA ARG A 207 -20.17 2.17 10.99
C ARG A 207 -20.64 1.15 9.94
N GLU A 208 -20.96 1.59 8.73
CA GLU A 208 -21.24 0.68 7.61
C GLU A 208 -20.01 -0.16 7.26
N MET A 209 -18.81 0.43 7.26
CA MET A 209 -17.56 -0.32 7.06
C MET A 209 -17.30 -1.32 8.20
N GLN A 210 -17.50 -0.89 9.45
CA GLN A 210 -17.27 -1.73 10.62
C GLN A 210 -18.18 -2.97 10.67
N ASN A 211 -19.42 -2.86 10.16
CA ASN A 211 -20.41 -3.94 10.18
C ASN A 211 -20.59 -4.66 8.84
N GLY A 212 -19.78 -4.33 7.81
CA GLY A 212 -19.83 -4.97 6.51
C GLY A 212 -21.01 -4.59 5.63
N ALA A 213 -21.64 -3.44 5.89
CA ALA A 213 -22.74 -2.92 5.07
C ALA A 213 -22.30 -1.92 3.99
N TYR A 214 -21.04 -1.45 4.03
CA TYR A 214 -20.55 -0.47 3.08
C TYR A 214 -20.49 -1.02 1.65
N VAL A 215 -21.06 -0.26 0.71
CA VAL A 215 -21.08 -0.60 -0.72
C VAL A 215 -19.97 0.17 -1.43
N PRO A 216 -18.93 -0.52 -1.96
CA PRO A 216 -17.69 0.09 -2.44
C PRO A 216 -17.80 0.57 -3.91
N PHE A 217 -18.90 1.20 -4.32
CA PHE A 217 -19.04 1.81 -5.64
C PHE A 217 -20.07 2.95 -5.65
N GLY A 218 -20.15 3.69 -6.78
CA GLY A 218 -21.14 4.74 -7.02
C GLY A 218 -20.87 6.06 -6.26
N LYS A 219 -19.86 6.10 -5.39
CA LYS A 219 -19.43 7.29 -4.65
C LYS A 219 -17.93 7.45 -4.74
N HIS A 220 -17.46 8.68 -4.71
CA HIS A 220 -16.03 8.93 -4.49
C HIS A 220 -15.71 8.72 -3.00
N LEU A 221 -14.61 8.06 -2.72
CA LEU A 221 -14.04 7.92 -1.38
C LEU A 221 -12.56 8.30 -1.44
N SER A 222 -12.12 9.14 -0.52
CA SER A 222 -10.73 9.40 -0.19
C SER A 222 -10.69 9.68 1.30
N ALA A 223 -10.32 8.69 2.12
CA ALA A 223 -10.41 8.80 3.57
C ALA A 223 -9.28 8.03 4.24
N PHE A 224 -8.68 8.63 5.27
CA PHE A 224 -7.58 8.06 6.02
C PHE A 224 -7.99 7.80 7.46
N TYR A 225 -7.74 6.60 7.95
CA TYR A 225 -8.23 6.13 9.22
C TYR A 225 -7.13 5.57 10.12
N GLU A 226 -7.25 5.78 11.40
CA GLU A 226 -6.68 4.87 12.40
C GLU A 226 -7.38 3.52 12.22
N CYS A 227 -6.63 2.50 11.88
CA CYS A 227 -7.21 1.19 11.62
C CYS A 227 -6.16 0.10 11.67
N ALA A 228 -6.33 -0.84 12.56
CA ALA A 228 -5.64 -2.12 12.54
C ALA A 228 -6.68 -3.23 12.33
N GLY A 229 -6.32 -4.26 11.56
CA GLY A 229 -7.20 -5.39 11.36
C GLY A 229 -7.43 -5.76 9.92
N GLU A 230 -8.33 -6.70 9.73
CA GLU A 230 -8.60 -7.34 8.45
C GLU A 230 -9.60 -6.54 7.62
N MET A 231 -9.23 -6.27 6.36
CA MET A 231 -10.16 -5.85 5.32
C MET A 231 -10.83 -7.07 4.71
N LEU A 232 -12.15 -7.03 4.54
CA LEU A 232 -12.89 -7.98 3.72
C LEU A 232 -13.64 -7.25 2.60
N LEU A 233 -13.49 -7.74 1.38
CA LEU A 233 -14.28 -7.34 0.22
C LEU A 233 -15.05 -8.58 -0.26
N THR A 234 -16.35 -8.62 -0.01
CA THR A 234 -17.21 -9.79 -0.17
C THR A 234 -18.15 -9.61 -1.36
N ASP A 235 -18.20 -10.59 -2.25
CA ASP A 235 -19.28 -10.77 -3.20
C ASP A 235 -20.40 -11.59 -2.52
N THR A 236 -21.50 -10.92 -2.21
CA THR A 236 -22.60 -11.53 -1.44
C THR A 236 -23.41 -12.54 -2.24
N ALA A 237 -23.31 -12.54 -3.56
CA ALA A 237 -24.01 -13.52 -4.41
C ALA A 237 -23.31 -14.87 -4.39
N SER A 238 -21.98 -14.89 -4.33
CA SER A 238 -21.17 -16.13 -4.27
C SER A 238 -20.74 -16.51 -2.86
N GLY A 239 -20.71 -15.57 -1.92
CA GLY A 239 -20.13 -15.73 -0.59
C GLY A 239 -18.60 -15.63 -0.54
N ILE A 240 -17.95 -15.38 -1.70
CA ILE A 240 -16.49 -15.31 -1.80
C ILE A 240 -16.02 -13.93 -1.35
N SER A 241 -14.93 -13.90 -0.56
CA SER A 241 -14.34 -12.66 -0.06
C SER A 241 -12.86 -12.60 -0.35
N ILE A 242 -12.38 -11.38 -0.70
CA ILE A 242 -10.96 -11.04 -0.59
C ILE A 242 -10.70 -10.62 0.85
N SER A 243 -9.65 -11.18 1.46
CA SER A 243 -9.12 -10.77 2.75
C SER A 243 -7.77 -10.10 2.55
N TYR A 244 -7.56 -8.94 3.21
CA TYR A 244 -6.28 -8.24 3.23
C TYR A 244 -5.91 -7.84 4.66
N VAL A 245 -4.76 -8.31 5.13
CA VAL A 245 -4.27 -8.13 6.50
C VAL A 245 -2.87 -7.53 6.45
N GLY A 246 -2.61 -6.55 7.28
CA GLY A 246 -1.25 -6.09 7.64
C GLY A 246 -0.96 -6.47 9.09
N ASP A 247 0.32 -6.60 9.43
CA ASP A 247 0.75 -6.79 10.82
C ASP A 247 0.49 -5.54 11.69
N GLU A 248 0.89 -5.59 12.96
CA GLU A 248 0.67 -4.51 13.94
C GLU A 248 1.43 -3.21 13.63
N GLN A 249 2.36 -3.23 12.69
CA GLN A 249 3.13 -2.06 12.29
C GLN A 249 2.36 -1.13 11.35
N TYR A 250 1.16 -1.54 10.92
CA TYR A 250 0.27 -0.72 10.08
C TYR A 250 -0.96 -0.25 10.85
N PRO A 251 -0.83 0.76 11.73
CA PRO A 251 -1.95 1.29 12.52
C PRO A 251 -2.91 2.17 11.71
N TYR A 252 -2.63 2.42 10.43
CA TYR A 252 -3.43 3.28 9.58
C TYR A 252 -3.86 2.59 8.28
N ARG A 253 -4.97 3.09 7.70
CA ARG A 253 -5.45 2.68 6.37
C ARG A 253 -5.91 3.90 5.58
N MET A 254 -5.36 4.09 4.38
CA MET A 254 -5.96 4.95 3.38
C MET A 254 -6.92 4.14 2.54
N LEU A 255 -8.13 4.66 2.33
CA LEU A 255 -9.13 4.08 1.44
C LEU A 255 -9.42 5.06 0.30
N PHE A 256 -9.37 4.55 -0.93
CA PHE A 256 -9.65 5.36 -2.11
C PHE A 256 -10.47 4.58 -3.14
N GLN A 257 -11.46 5.25 -3.73
CA GLN A 257 -12.20 4.79 -4.90
C GLN A 257 -12.75 5.97 -5.69
N THR A 258 -12.94 5.79 -6.97
CA THR A 258 -13.70 6.72 -7.82
C THR A 258 -15.17 6.31 -7.88
N SER A 259 -16.03 7.22 -8.36
CA SER A 259 -17.45 6.91 -8.57
C SER A 259 -17.70 5.85 -9.64
N SER A 260 -16.73 5.57 -10.53
CA SER A 260 -16.84 4.51 -11.55
C SER A 260 -16.98 3.11 -10.96
N GLY A 261 -16.40 2.89 -9.75
CA GLY A 261 -16.45 1.59 -9.07
C GLY A 261 -15.74 0.47 -9.84
N GLU A 262 -14.67 0.78 -10.58
CA GLU A 262 -13.86 -0.21 -11.27
C GLU A 262 -12.82 -0.86 -10.38
N PHE A 263 -12.49 -0.20 -9.28
CA PHE A 263 -11.47 -0.64 -8.32
C PHE A 263 -11.73 -0.07 -6.93
N PHE A 264 -11.11 -0.68 -5.95
CA PHE A 264 -11.03 -0.20 -4.58
C PHE A 264 -9.60 -0.27 -4.08
N VAL A 265 -9.13 0.81 -3.46
CA VAL A 265 -7.80 0.89 -2.88
C VAL A 265 -7.88 0.76 -1.37
N CYS A 266 -7.03 -0.10 -0.80
CA CYS A 266 -6.82 -0.18 0.64
C CYS A 266 -5.31 -0.17 0.90
N GLU A 267 -4.85 0.87 1.57
CA GLU A 267 -3.42 1.10 1.82
C GLU A 267 -3.11 0.93 3.31
N PRO A 268 -2.50 -0.18 3.73
CA PRO A 268 -1.88 -0.22 5.05
C PRO A 268 -0.72 0.77 5.08
N GLN A 269 -0.69 1.64 6.09
CA GLN A 269 0.35 2.65 6.28
C GLN A 269 0.90 2.60 7.71
N THR A 270 2.22 2.78 7.84
CA THR A 270 2.90 2.75 9.15
C THR A 270 2.72 4.05 9.94
N CYS A 271 2.45 5.17 9.27
CA CYS A 271 2.32 6.48 9.90
C CYS A 271 1.13 7.27 9.37
N ALA A 272 0.69 8.29 10.13
CA ALA A 272 -0.26 9.29 9.69
C ALA A 272 0.29 10.11 8.51
N ILE A 273 -0.61 10.71 7.72
CA ILE A 273 -0.22 11.56 6.59
C ILE A 273 0.56 12.76 7.13
N ASP A 274 1.71 13.03 6.51
CA ASP A 274 2.56 14.19 6.87
C ASP A 274 2.88 14.29 8.37
N CYS A 275 3.15 13.16 9.01
CA CYS A 275 3.35 13.03 10.46
C CYS A 275 4.41 13.98 11.04
N PHE A 276 5.32 14.48 10.21
CA PHE A 276 6.36 15.44 10.61
C PHE A 276 5.83 16.84 10.90
N HIS A 277 4.70 17.24 10.27
CA HIS A 277 4.11 18.57 10.41
C HIS A 277 2.87 18.58 11.33
N LEU A 278 2.47 17.42 11.86
CA LEU A 278 1.43 17.35 12.88
C LEU A 278 1.94 17.89 14.22
N GLU A 279 1.05 18.46 15.02
CA GLU A 279 1.40 18.95 16.36
C GLU A 279 1.82 17.79 17.26
N GLY A 280 3.00 17.88 17.88
CA GLY A 280 3.52 16.87 18.81
C GLY A 280 4.75 16.13 18.26
N ASN A 281 4.93 14.87 18.71
CA ASN A 281 6.06 14.07 18.30
C ASN A 281 5.66 13.16 17.12
N PRO A 282 6.37 13.18 15.98
CA PRO A 282 6.08 12.28 14.86
C PRO A 282 6.03 10.79 15.21
N LEU A 283 6.72 10.35 16.27
CA LEU A 283 6.68 8.98 16.76
C LEU A 283 5.28 8.58 17.26
N ASP A 284 4.52 9.52 17.82
CA ASP A 284 3.14 9.30 18.29
C ASP A 284 2.17 9.10 17.13
N TYR A 285 2.60 9.48 15.92
CA TYR A 285 1.88 9.31 14.65
C TYR A 285 2.43 8.17 13.79
N GLY A 286 3.24 7.28 14.37
CA GLY A 286 3.71 6.06 13.72
C GLY A 286 4.97 6.20 12.88
N LEU A 287 5.71 7.34 12.95
CA LEU A 287 7.05 7.42 12.39
C LEU A 287 7.94 6.33 13.01
N ILE A 288 8.61 5.59 12.17
CA ILE A 288 9.60 4.59 12.59
C ILE A 288 10.98 5.21 12.54
N VAL A 289 11.81 4.91 13.52
CA VAL A 289 13.25 5.27 13.51
C VAL A 289 14.06 3.99 13.49
N LEU A 290 14.87 3.83 12.46
CA LEU A 290 15.81 2.72 12.34
C LEU A 290 17.20 3.19 12.78
N ASN A 291 17.70 2.62 13.86
CA ASN A 291 19.09 2.86 14.28
C ASN A 291 20.09 2.26 13.27
N PRO A 292 21.37 2.65 13.29
CA PRO A 292 22.39 2.02 12.46
C PRO A 292 22.40 0.50 12.60
N ALA A 293 22.41 -0.21 11.47
CA ALA A 293 22.34 -1.66 11.35
C ALA A 293 21.01 -2.29 11.86
N GLU A 294 20.03 -1.50 12.26
CA GLU A 294 18.71 -2.02 12.64
C GLU A 294 18.01 -2.59 11.41
N VAL A 295 17.39 -3.76 11.61
CA VAL A 295 16.60 -4.47 10.63
C VAL A 295 15.14 -4.49 11.12
N ARG A 296 14.19 -4.13 10.25
CA ARG A 296 12.77 -4.22 10.56
C ARG A 296 12.01 -4.95 9.45
N GLU A 297 11.13 -5.84 9.86
CA GLU A 297 10.28 -6.63 8.96
C GLU A 297 8.84 -6.13 9.02
N PHE A 298 8.17 -6.07 7.87
CA PHE A 298 6.79 -5.69 7.67
C PHE A 298 6.08 -6.78 6.89
N LYS A 299 4.85 -7.11 7.26
CA LYS A 299 4.14 -8.22 6.62
C LYS A 299 2.71 -7.87 6.26
N THR A 300 2.32 -8.22 5.03
CA THR A 300 0.93 -8.20 4.60
C THR A 300 0.54 -9.54 3.98
N ARG A 301 -0.77 -9.83 3.93
CA ARG A 301 -1.29 -11.02 3.26
C ARG A 301 -2.61 -10.73 2.57
N ILE A 302 -2.70 -11.18 1.31
CA ILE A 302 -3.92 -11.19 0.51
C ILE A 302 -4.37 -12.63 0.32
N SER A 303 -5.62 -12.94 0.64
CA SER A 303 -6.18 -14.28 0.49
C SER A 303 -7.64 -14.26 0.06
N VAL A 304 -8.16 -15.43 -0.33
CA VAL A 304 -9.58 -15.65 -0.63
C VAL A 304 -10.21 -16.51 0.44
N LYS A 305 -11.38 -16.09 0.93
CA LYS A 305 -12.25 -16.85 1.85
C LYS A 305 -13.53 -17.22 1.12
N TYR A 306 -14.02 -18.45 1.30
CA TYR A 306 -15.24 -18.97 0.70
C TYR A 306 -15.82 -20.12 1.51
#